data_09018acd366054c70a4515a69e087044
#
_entry.id   09018acd366054c70a4515a69e087044
#
_cell.length_a   1.000
_cell.length_b   1.000
_cell.length_c   1.000
_cell.angle_alpha   90.00
_cell.angle_beta   90.00
_cell.angle_gamma   90.00
#
_symmetry.space_group_name_H-M   'P 1'
#
loop_
_entity.id
_entity.type
_entity.pdbx_description
1 polymer ?
#
loop_
_entity_poly.entity_id
_entity_poly.type
_entity_poly.pdbx_seq_one_letter_code
_entity_poly.pdbx_strand_id
1 'polypeptide(L)'
;MAAFSLRKAAESDLEAIIRLWKQNIKTVNTASDIAELFHPFAQYYFVAVQALEGGGEKLIGFVGGTVRTGHGHISGIAVDPAYRRRKVGEALIKAVEHEFRTATFDTVTLEVRVSNRDAIRFYETQGYQLAYTVKRYYADGEDAFVYAKKL
;
A
#
# COMPACT_ATOMS: atom_id res chain seq x y z
N MET A 1 -3.83 -12.02 21.91
CA MET A 1 -3.82 -11.19 20.71
C MET A 1 -2.81 -11.77 19.73
N ALA A 2 -3.26 -12.06 18.53
CA ALA A 2 -2.36 -12.65 17.55
C ALA A 2 -1.39 -11.59 17.02
N ALA A 3 -0.12 -11.91 17.06
CA ALA A 3 0.91 -11.07 16.49
C ALA A 3 0.98 -11.28 14.99
N PHE A 4 1.46 -10.29 14.28
CA PHE A 4 1.74 -10.41 12.87
C PHE A 4 3.22 -10.10 12.63
N SER A 5 3.71 -10.52 11.47
CA SER A 5 5.06 -10.15 11.03
C SER A 5 5.02 -9.62 9.61
N LEU A 6 6.06 -8.91 9.25
CA LEU A 6 6.22 -8.38 7.89
C LEU A 6 7.35 -9.13 7.19
N ARG A 7 7.19 -9.29 5.90
CA ARG A 7 8.26 -9.76 5.02
C ARG A 7 8.07 -9.20 3.63
N LYS A 8 9.10 -9.27 2.81
CA LYS A 8 8.94 -8.90 1.41
C LYS A 8 7.98 -9.87 0.73
N ALA A 9 7.20 -9.34 -0.21
CA ALA A 9 6.28 -10.15 -0.98
C ALA A 9 7.05 -11.06 -1.93
N ALA A 10 6.56 -12.28 -2.08
CA ALA A 10 7.06 -13.26 -3.05
C ALA A 10 6.04 -13.41 -4.17
N GLU A 11 6.47 -13.97 -5.29
CA GLU A 11 5.56 -14.26 -6.42
C GLU A 11 4.35 -15.06 -5.96
N SER A 12 4.55 -15.99 -5.03
CA SER A 12 3.47 -16.81 -4.49
C SER A 12 2.43 -16.03 -3.69
N ASP A 13 2.73 -14.80 -3.30
CA ASP A 13 1.78 -13.93 -2.57
C ASP A 13 0.87 -13.15 -3.51
N LEU A 14 1.18 -13.10 -4.80
CA LEU A 14 0.52 -12.19 -5.75
C LEU A 14 -0.99 -12.41 -5.81
N GLU A 15 -1.43 -13.66 -5.80
CA GLU A 15 -2.86 -13.97 -5.84
C GLU A 15 -3.59 -13.39 -4.63
N ALA A 16 -3.02 -13.53 -3.44
CA ALA A 16 -3.60 -12.97 -2.22
C ALA A 16 -3.56 -11.45 -2.21
N ILE A 17 -2.48 -10.86 -2.71
CA ILE A 17 -2.36 -9.40 -2.87
C ILE A 17 -3.45 -8.88 -3.79
N ILE A 18 -3.65 -9.50 -4.94
CA ILE A 18 -4.67 -9.10 -5.92
C ILE A 18 -6.06 -9.17 -5.28
N ARG A 19 -6.35 -10.24 -4.56
CA ARG A 19 -7.64 -10.41 -3.89
C ARG A 19 -7.88 -9.30 -2.87
N LEU A 20 -6.89 -9.03 -2.03
CA LEU A 20 -7.00 -8.01 -0.99
C LEU A 20 -7.12 -6.62 -1.60
N TRP A 21 -6.38 -6.35 -2.68
CA TRP A 21 -6.44 -5.10 -3.42
C TRP A 21 -7.86 -4.87 -3.94
N LYS A 22 -8.41 -5.84 -4.67
CA LYS A 22 -9.72 -5.70 -5.29
C LYS A 22 -10.86 -5.62 -4.28
N GLN A 23 -10.71 -6.24 -3.12
CA GLN A 23 -11.73 -6.22 -2.07
C GLN A 23 -11.73 -4.90 -1.28
N ASN A 24 -10.60 -4.22 -1.19
CA ASN A 24 -10.44 -3.10 -0.26
C ASN A 24 -10.08 -1.78 -0.92
N ILE A 25 -9.63 -1.78 -2.17
CA ILE A 25 -9.29 -0.57 -2.91
C ILE A 25 -10.25 -0.48 -4.09
N LYS A 26 -10.99 0.63 -4.15
CA LYS A 26 -11.89 0.87 -5.28
C LYS A 26 -11.05 1.13 -6.53
N THR A 27 -11.08 0.20 -7.47
CA THR A 27 -10.20 0.24 -8.63
C THR A 27 -10.86 -0.42 -9.83
N VAL A 28 -10.45 0.00 -11.03
CA VAL A 28 -10.79 -0.68 -12.28
C VAL A 28 -9.66 -1.60 -12.75
N ASN A 29 -8.56 -1.66 -12.01
CA ASN A 29 -7.43 -2.52 -12.36
C ASN A 29 -7.83 -3.98 -12.34
N THR A 30 -7.41 -4.71 -13.38
CA THR A 30 -7.60 -6.16 -13.46
C THR A 30 -6.48 -6.85 -12.70
N ALA A 31 -6.60 -8.17 -12.54
CA ALA A 31 -5.53 -8.98 -11.96
C ALA A 31 -4.23 -8.81 -12.74
N SER A 32 -4.32 -8.74 -14.07
CA SER A 32 -3.16 -8.54 -14.94
C SER A 32 -2.51 -7.18 -14.70
N ASP A 33 -3.32 -6.12 -14.56
CA ASP A 33 -2.81 -4.78 -14.28
C ASP A 33 -2.04 -4.74 -12.97
N ILE A 34 -2.57 -5.37 -11.93
CA ILE A 34 -1.92 -5.41 -10.62
C ILE A 34 -0.62 -6.20 -10.69
N ALA A 35 -0.61 -7.32 -11.42
CA ALA A 35 0.62 -8.10 -11.62
C ALA A 35 1.70 -7.29 -12.34
N GLU A 36 1.31 -6.46 -13.32
CA GLU A 36 2.24 -5.58 -14.02
C GLU A 36 2.80 -4.49 -13.12
N LEU A 37 2.04 -4.04 -12.13
CA LEU A 37 2.56 -3.12 -11.10
C LEU A 37 3.55 -3.82 -10.17
N PHE A 38 3.30 -5.07 -9.87
CA PHE A 38 4.13 -5.83 -8.93
C PHE A 38 5.47 -6.27 -9.53
N HIS A 39 5.46 -6.91 -10.69
CA HIS A 39 6.65 -7.59 -11.20
C HIS A 39 7.89 -6.70 -11.33
N PRO A 40 7.80 -5.48 -11.92
CA PRO A 40 8.99 -4.63 -12.04
C PRO A 40 9.46 -4.04 -10.72
N PHE A 41 8.57 -3.98 -9.71
CA PHE A 41 8.83 -3.27 -8.46
C PHE A 41 8.63 -4.16 -7.24
N ALA A 42 8.82 -5.47 -7.38
CA ALA A 42 8.60 -6.43 -6.30
C ALA A 42 9.37 -6.09 -5.02
N GLN A 43 10.54 -5.45 -5.13
CA GLN A 43 11.34 -5.06 -3.97
C GLN A 43 10.60 -4.03 -3.08
N TYR A 44 9.62 -3.32 -3.62
CA TYR A 44 8.84 -2.34 -2.86
C TYR A 44 7.48 -2.88 -2.42
N TYR A 45 7.31 -4.20 -2.46
CA TYR A 45 6.08 -4.86 -1.98
C TYR A 45 6.38 -5.63 -0.71
N PHE A 46 5.57 -5.37 0.31
CA PHE A 46 5.65 -6.05 1.60
C PHE A 46 4.29 -6.61 1.95
N VAL A 47 4.30 -7.73 2.65
CA VAL A 47 3.08 -8.36 3.16
C VAL A 47 3.16 -8.49 4.67
N ALA A 48 2.00 -8.35 5.31
CA ALA A 48 1.82 -8.66 6.71
C ALA A 48 1.14 -10.02 6.79
N VAL A 49 1.71 -10.89 7.59
CA VAL A 49 1.24 -12.27 7.70
C VAL A 49 1.06 -12.66 9.15
N GLN A 50 0.11 -13.54 9.38
CA GLN A 50 -0.16 -14.13 10.69
C GLN A 50 0.09 -15.63 10.61
N ALA A 51 0.86 -16.14 11.56
CA ALA A 51 1.11 -17.57 11.64
C ALA A 51 -0.19 -18.31 11.98
N LEU A 52 -0.41 -19.43 11.32
CA LEU A 52 -1.58 -20.28 11.55
C LEU A 52 -1.20 -21.45 12.44
N GLU A 53 -2.16 -21.91 13.25
CA GLU A 53 -2.00 -23.16 13.99
C GLU A 53 -1.83 -24.30 13.00
N GLY A 54 -0.89 -25.19 13.29
CA GLY A 54 -0.62 -26.33 12.40
C GLY A 54 0.29 -26.01 11.22
N GLY A 55 0.79 -24.78 11.13
CA GLY A 55 1.72 -24.36 10.09
C GLY A 55 1.07 -23.49 9.04
N GLY A 56 1.93 -22.86 8.23
CA GLY A 56 1.47 -21.91 7.23
C GLY A 56 1.21 -20.54 7.80
N GLU A 57 0.81 -19.63 6.92
CA GLU A 57 0.53 -18.25 7.32
C GLU A 57 -0.64 -17.68 6.53
N LYS A 58 -1.33 -16.72 7.11
CA LYS A 58 -2.41 -15.98 6.46
C LYS A 58 -1.91 -14.57 6.15
N LEU A 59 -2.05 -14.16 4.89
CA LEU A 59 -1.72 -12.81 4.48
C LEU A 59 -2.88 -11.90 4.90
N ILE A 60 -2.58 -10.90 5.75
CA ILE A 60 -3.60 -10.01 6.32
C ILE A 60 -3.46 -8.56 5.84
N GLY A 61 -2.41 -8.24 5.12
CA GLY A 61 -2.22 -6.89 4.57
C GLY A 61 -1.08 -6.86 3.58
N PHE A 62 -1.05 -5.81 2.78
CA PHE A 62 0.06 -5.56 1.87
C PHE A 62 0.27 -4.07 1.66
N VAL A 63 1.46 -3.72 1.21
CA VAL A 63 1.76 -2.41 0.63
C VAL A 63 2.55 -2.65 -0.64
N GLY A 64 2.27 -1.87 -1.66
CA GLY A 64 3.04 -1.93 -2.90
C GLY A 64 3.49 -0.55 -3.31
N GLY A 65 4.73 -0.48 -3.77
CA GLY A 65 5.32 0.76 -4.22
C GLY A 65 5.92 0.67 -5.60
N THR A 66 6.23 1.82 -6.15
CA THR A 66 6.92 1.99 -7.41
C THR A 66 7.83 3.20 -7.32
N VAL A 67 8.57 3.47 -8.35
CA VAL A 67 9.42 4.65 -8.44
C VAL A 67 8.89 5.53 -9.57
N ARG A 68 8.68 6.80 -9.27
CA ARG A 68 8.26 7.82 -10.26
C ARG A 68 9.28 8.94 -10.22
N THR A 69 9.79 9.33 -11.36
CA THR A 69 10.63 10.52 -11.58
C THR A 69 11.43 10.96 -10.34
N GLY A 70 12.27 10.06 -9.82
CA GLY A 70 13.18 10.39 -8.72
C GLY A 70 12.60 10.33 -7.32
N HIS A 71 11.40 9.75 -7.14
CA HIS A 71 10.83 9.58 -5.80
C HIS A 71 10.07 8.26 -5.70
N GLY A 72 9.86 7.82 -4.46
CA GLY A 72 9.03 6.64 -4.20
C GLY A 72 7.56 6.99 -4.30
N HIS A 73 6.74 6.02 -4.67
CA HIS A 73 5.31 6.20 -4.79
C HIS A 73 4.58 4.96 -4.30
N ILE A 74 3.56 5.15 -3.47
CA ILE A 74 2.75 4.04 -2.98
C ILE A 74 1.64 3.77 -3.98
N SER A 75 1.65 2.58 -4.58
CA SER A 75 0.65 2.16 -5.56
C SER A 75 -0.61 1.63 -4.92
N GLY A 76 -0.49 1.00 -3.77
CA GLY A 76 -1.64 0.47 -3.04
C GLY A 76 -1.23 0.00 -1.66
N ILE A 77 -2.16 0.08 -0.73
CA ILE A 77 -2.03 -0.48 0.62
C ILE A 77 -3.41 -0.91 1.07
N ALA A 78 -3.50 -2.10 1.63
CA ALA A 78 -4.75 -2.59 2.20
C ALA A 78 -4.48 -3.54 3.35
N VAL A 79 -5.37 -3.51 4.33
CA VAL A 79 -5.36 -4.42 5.48
C VAL A 79 -6.72 -5.08 5.52
N ASP A 80 -6.73 -6.39 5.70
CA ASP A 80 -7.97 -7.16 5.88
C ASP A 80 -8.81 -6.48 6.97
N PRO A 81 -10.10 -6.19 6.72
CA PRO A 81 -10.92 -5.48 7.71
C PRO A 81 -10.95 -6.12 9.09
N ALA A 82 -10.80 -7.44 9.17
CA ALA A 82 -10.77 -8.16 10.46
C ALA A 82 -9.52 -7.86 11.28
N TYR A 83 -8.50 -7.27 10.66
CA TYR A 83 -7.21 -7.01 11.30
C TYR A 83 -6.86 -5.52 11.37
N ARG A 84 -7.82 -4.65 11.06
CA ARG A 84 -7.62 -3.21 11.19
C ARG A 84 -7.50 -2.83 12.65
N ARG A 85 -6.94 -1.64 12.92
CA ARG A 85 -6.70 -1.09 14.26
C ARG A 85 -5.70 -1.89 15.08
N ARG A 86 -4.85 -2.67 14.41
CA ARG A 86 -3.75 -3.42 15.04
C ARG A 86 -2.39 -2.91 14.56
N LYS A 87 -2.37 -1.70 14.01
CA LYS A 87 -1.16 -1.04 13.51
C LYS A 87 -0.48 -1.78 12.35
N VAL A 88 -1.21 -2.62 11.65
CA VAL A 88 -0.67 -3.34 10.49
C VAL A 88 -0.34 -2.36 9.36
N GLY A 89 -1.26 -1.43 9.06
CA GLY A 89 -1.03 -0.42 8.03
C GLY A 89 0.16 0.47 8.33
N GLU A 90 0.32 0.88 9.59
CA GLU A 90 1.46 1.67 10.02
C GLU A 90 2.78 0.92 9.79
N ALA A 91 2.82 -0.35 10.15
CA ALA A 91 4.02 -1.17 9.96
C ALA A 91 4.35 -1.33 8.49
N LEU A 92 3.33 -1.53 7.64
CA LEU A 92 3.53 -1.65 6.19
C LEU A 92 4.07 -0.37 5.57
N ILE A 93 3.51 0.78 5.94
CA ILE A 93 4.00 2.09 5.46
C ILE A 93 5.47 2.27 5.86
N LYS A 94 5.80 1.99 7.10
CA LYS A 94 7.18 2.15 7.57
C LYS A 94 8.15 1.23 6.83
N ALA A 95 7.72 0.02 6.51
CA ALA A 95 8.57 -0.93 5.78
C ALA A 95 8.88 -0.43 4.38
N VAL A 96 7.89 0.04 3.64
CA VAL A 96 8.12 0.53 2.27
C VAL A 96 8.89 1.85 2.29
N GLU A 97 8.65 2.72 3.28
CA GLU A 97 9.43 3.94 3.44
C GLU A 97 10.91 3.63 3.68
N HIS A 98 11.17 2.64 4.54
CA HIS A 98 12.54 2.22 4.79
C HIS A 98 13.21 1.71 3.53
N GLU A 99 12.50 0.95 2.71
CA GLU A 99 13.04 0.44 1.46
C GLU A 99 13.33 1.58 0.48
N PHE A 100 12.44 2.58 0.37
CA PHE A 100 12.72 3.75 -0.45
C PHE A 100 13.92 4.54 0.06
N ARG A 101 14.05 4.68 1.36
CA ARG A 101 15.19 5.39 1.96
C ARG A 101 16.48 4.65 1.68
N THR A 102 16.48 3.33 1.77
CA THR A 102 17.64 2.49 1.45
C THR A 102 18.02 2.64 -0.02
N ALA A 103 17.04 2.84 -0.91
CA ALA A 103 17.28 3.09 -2.33
C ALA A 103 17.65 4.56 -2.62
N THR A 104 17.86 5.36 -1.57
CA THR A 104 18.29 6.76 -1.61
C THR A 104 17.21 7.75 -2.07
N PHE A 105 15.93 7.37 -2.06
CA PHE A 105 14.84 8.31 -2.28
C PHE A 105 14.51 9.01 -0.96
N ASP A 106 14.23 10.30 -1.05
CA ASP A 106 13.92 11.13 0.13
C ASP A 106 12.47 11.60 0.17
N THR A 107 11.67 11.20 -0.78
CA THR A 107 10.27 11.63 -0.88
C THR A 107 9.40 10.45 -1.31
N VAL A 108 8.22 10.35 -0.71
CA VAL A 108 7.20 9.36 -1.07
C VAL A 108 5.89 10.09 -1.35
N THR A 109 5.24 9.72 -2.44
CA THR A 109 3.92 10.27 -2.80
C THR A 109 2.89 9.15 -2.87
N LEU A 110 1.62 9.55 -2.82
CA LEU A 110 0.49 8.66 -3.03
C LEU A 110 -0.73 9.46 -3.47
N GLU A 111 -1.68 8.81 -4.15
CA GLU A 111 -2.99 9.37 -4.43
C GLU A 111 -4.01 8.75 -3.49
N VAL A 112 -5.01 9.55 -3.11
CA VAL A 112 -6.15 9.08 -2.33
C VAL A 112 -7.41 9.78 -2.83
N ARG A 113 -8.53 9.06 -2.89
CA ARG A 113 -9.82 9.67 -3.26
C ARG A 113 -10.20 10.75 -2.27
N VAL A 114 -10.68 11.86 -2.78
CA VAL A 114 -11.06 12.99 -1.91
C VAL A 114 -12.16 12.60 -0.91
N SER A 115 -12.97 11.59 -1.22
CA SER A 115 -14.03 11.10 -0.33
C SER A 115 -13.55 10.08 0.70
N ASN A 116 -12.34 9.58 0.59
CA ASN A 116 -11.84 8.53 1.48
C ASN A 116 -11.23 9.13 2.74
N ARG A 117 -12.10 9.58 3.65
CA ARG A 117 -11.69 10.31 4.86
C ARG A 117 -10.85 9.48 5.81
N ASP A 118 -11.15 8.19 5.92
CA ASP A 118 -10.39 7.30 6.82
C ASP A 118 -8.95 7.14 6.33
N ALA A 119 -8.76 6.94 5.03
CA ALA A 119 -7.43 6.83 4.46
C ALA A 119 -6.65 8.15 4.59
N ILE A 120 -7.31 9.28 4.29
CA ILE A 120 -6.70 10.61 4.44
C ILE A 120 -6.20 10.81 5.86
N ARG A 121 -7.03 10.52 6.84
CA ARG A 121 -6.66 10.65 8.26
C ARG A 121 -5.49 9.75 8.60
N PHE A 122 -5.52 8.52 8.11
CA PHE A 122 -4.42 7.58 8.32
C PHE A 122 -3.10 8.12 7.76
N TYR A 123 -3.11 8.59 6.51
CA TYR A 123 -1.89 9.11 5.90
C TYR A 123 -1.38 10.35 6.62
N GLU A 124 -2.28 11.22 7.06
CA GLU A 124 -1.87 12.41 7.82
C GLU A 124 -1.22 12.03 9.15
N THR A 125 -1.73 11.00 9.84
CA THR A 125 -1.08 10.53 11.06
C THR A 125 0.30 9.91 10.80
N GLN A 126 0.53 9.43 9.58
CA GLN A 126 1.84 8.89 9.19
C GLN A 126 2.80 9.97 8.70
N GLY A 127 2.41 11.23 8.74
CA GLY A 127 3.27 12.35 8.38
C GLY A 127 3.16 12.82 6.94
N TYR A 128 2.18 12.33 6.19
CA TYR A 128 1.95 12.79 4.83
C TYR A 128 1.16 14.09 4.84
N GLN A 129 1.48 14.96 3.91
CA GLN A 129 0.84 16.27 3.77
C GLN A 129 0.27 16.42 2.37
N LEU A 130 -0.86 17.11 2.28
CA LEU A 130 -1.49 17.38 0.99
C LEU A 130 -0.56 18.24 0.15
N ALA A 131 -0.22 17.75 -1.03
CA ALA A 131 0.61 18.48 -1.99
C ALA A 131 -0.24 19.19 -3.03
N TYR A 132 -1.16 18.49 -3.68
CA TYR A 132 -2.06 19.06 -4.68
C TYR A 132 -3.23 18.14 -4.98
N THR A 133 -4.18 18.63 -5.75
CA THR A 133 -5.37 17.89 -6.18
C THR A 133 -5.28 17.62 -7.67
N VAL A 134 -5.65 16.41 -8.09
CA VAL A 134 -5.79 16.07 -9.51
C VAL A 134 -7.27 15.87 -9.78
N LYS A 135 -7.83 16.74 -10.62
CA LYS A 135 -9.24 16.68 -10.99
C LYS A 135 -9.50 15.45 -11.86
N ARG A 136 -10.61 14.76 -11.59
CA ARG A 136 -11.07 13.62 -12.41
C ARG A 136 -9.98 12.56 -12.61
N TYR A 137 -9.25 12.28 -11.55
CA TYR A 137 -8.15 11.34 -11.63
C TYR A 137 -8.63 9.90 -11.81
N TYR A 138 -9.70 9.52 -11.11
CA TYR A 138 -10.20 8.15 -11.14
C TYR A 138 -11.18 7.95 -12.30
N ALA A 139 -11.33 6.68 -12.72
CA ALA A 139 -12.17 6.34 -13.87
C ALA A 139 -13.64 6.75 -13.70
N ASP A 140 -14.12 6.83 -12.47
CA ASP A 140 -15.48 7.26 -12.16
C ASP A 140 -15.63 8.79 -12.06
N GLY A 141 -14.56 9.53 -12.33
CA GLY A 141 -14.57 10.99 -12.31
C GLY A 141 -14.24 11.62 -10.99
N GLU A 142 -13.99 10.85 -9.95
CA GLU A 142 -13.63 11.40 -8.65
C GLU A 142 -12.23 12.02 -8.68
N ASP A 143 -12.06 13.13 -7.97
CA ASP A 143 -10.77 13.79 -7.81
C ASP A 143 -9.86 12.99 -6.88
N ALA A 144 -8.56 13.18 -7.02
CA ALA A 144 -7.57 12.64 -6.10
C ALA A 144 -6.85 13.77 -5.39
N PHE A 145 -6.58 13.55 -4.10
CA PHE A 145 -5.55 14.30 -3.39
C PHE A 145 -4.23 13.56 -3.58
N VAL A 146 -3.17 14.30 -3.88
CA VAL A 146 -1.82 13.76 -3.86
C VAL A 146 -1.17 14.20 -2.56
N TYR A 147 -0.74 13.22 -1.78
CA TYR A 147 -0.05 13.45 -0.52
C TYR A 147 1.42 13.10 -0.68
N ALA A 148 2.26 13.80 0.03
CA ALA A 148 3.70 13.60 -0.01
C ALA A 148 4.30 13.65 1.38
N LYS A 149 5.41 12.91 1.55
CA LYS A 149 6.16 12.88 2.80
C LYS A 149 7.65 12.90 2.49
N LYS A 150 8.38 13.75 3.19
CA LYS A 150 9.84 13.70 3.17
C LYS A 150 10.33 12.64 4.14
N LEU A 151 11.22 11.80 3.69
CA LEU A 151 11.78 10.72 4.50
C LEU A 151 12.98 11.15 5.34
#